data_85ba8c81f7d649c9b7025c6e21357ae0
#
_entry.id   85ba8c81f7d649c9b7025c6e21357ae0
#
_cell.length_a   1.000
_cell.length_b   1.000
_cell.length_c   1.000
_cell.angle_alpha   90.00
_cell.angle_beta   90.00
_cell.angle_gamma   90.00
#
_symmetry.space_group_name_H-M   'P 1'
#
loop_
_entity.id
_entity.type
_entity.pdbx_description
1 polymer ?
#
loop_
_entity_poly.entity_id
_entity_poly.type
_entity_poly.pdbx_seq_one_letter_code
_entity_poly.pdbx_strand_id
1 'polypeptide(L)' 'MPKLKQSSGCRIAIYPRDHRPPHVHVEFRDGSRCTVEIETLLVTGVVRPSGRLKQPLEWIAANRTRLLAKWKEIVR' A
#
# COMPACT_ATOMS: atom_id res chain seq x y z
N MET A 1 -6.89 2.19 13.06
CA MET A 1 -6.61 2.18 11.64
C MET A 1 -5.47 1.22 11.35
N PRO A 2 -5.70 0.18 10.52
CA PRO A 2 -4.66 -0.82 10.32
C PRO A 2 -3.46 -0.27 9.56
N LYS A 3 -2.37 -0.19 10.24
CA LYS A 3 -1.10 0.25 9.69
C LYS A 3 -0.18 -0.97 9.62
N LEU A 4 0.15 -1.42 8.41
CA LEU A 4 0.90 -2.64 8.20
C LEU A 4 2.40 -2.42 8.25
N LYS A 5 2.85 -1.26 7.81
CA LYS A 5 4.26 -0.91 7.83
C LYS A 5 4.40 0.59 7.89
N GLN A 6 5.36 1.02 8.69
CA GLN A 6 5.76 2.42 8.71
C GLN A 6 7.28 2.48 8.63
N SER A 7 7.78 3.24 7.66
CA SER A 7 9.20 3.49 7.55
C SER A 7 9.43 4.99 7.49
N SER A 8 10.69 5.40 7.42
CA SER A 8 11.03 6.80 7.30
C SER A 8 10.35 7.40 6.07
N GLY A 9 9.40 8.28 6.26
CA GLY A 9 8.75 9.02 5.18
C GLY A 9 7.47 8.45 4.63
N CYS A 10 7.11 7.19 4.90
CA CYS A 10 5.84 6.66 4.40
C CYS A 10 5.24 5.59 5.30
N ARG A 11 3.97 5.33 5.10
CA ARG A 11 3.30 4.21 5.75
C ARG A 11 2.44 3.48 4.72
N ILE A 12 2.23 2.19 4.98
CA ILE A 12 1.42 1.32 4.14
C ILE A 12 0.26 0.81 4.98
N ALA A 13 -0.97 0.98 4.48
CA ALA A 13 -2.17 0.67 5.25
C ALA A 13 -3.26 0.07 4.36
N ILE A 14 -4.13 -0.72 5.00
CA ILE A 14 -5.38 -1.20 4.40
C ILE A 14 -6.51 -0.65 5.28
N TYR A 15 -7.53 -0.11 4.65
CA TYR A 15 -8.67 0.47 5.39
C TYR A 15 -9.89 -0.44 5.30
N PRO A 16 -10.68 -0.55 6.38
CA PRO A 16 -11.79 -1.52 6.42
C PRO A 16 -12.87 -1.31 5.36
N ARG A 17 -13.00 -0.10 4.85
CA ARG A 17 -14.01 0.22 3.84
C ARG A 17 -13.50 0.18 2.41
N ASP A 18 -12.27 -0.29 2.21
CA ASP A 18 -11.73 -0.47 0.88
C ASP A 18 -12.56 -1.52 0.12
N HIS A 19 -12.49 -1.47 -1.19
CA HIS A 19 -13.20 -2.40 -2.06
C HIS A 19 -12.23 -3.01 -3.06
N ARG A 20 -12.64 -4.10 -3.67
CA ARG A 20 -11.81 -4.85 -4.63
C ARG A 20 -11.43 -3.99 -5.84
N PRO A 21 -10.27 -4.26 -6.45
CA PRO A 21 -9.33 -5.37 -6.15
C PRO A 21 -8.49 -5.07 -4.90
N PRO A 22 -7.92 -6.14 -4.29
CA PRO A 22 -7.07 -5.95 -3.10
C PRO A 22 -5.92 -4.99 -3.38
N HIS A 23 -5.82 -3.95 -2.53
CA HIS A 23 -4.81 -2.92 -2.69
C HIS A 23 -4.39 -2.37 -1.34
N VAL A 24 -3.24 -1.69 -1.31
CA VAL A 24 -2.77 -0.98 -0.13
C VAL A 24 -2.65 0.49 -0.45
N HIS A 25 -2.74 1.31 0.59
CA HIS A 25 -2.50 2.74 0.49
C HIS A 25 -1.06 3.02 0.92
N VAL A 26 -0.33 3.77 0.09
CA VAL A 26 1.01 4.24 0.41
C VAL A 26 0.91 5.73 0.63
N GLU A 27 1.19 6.17 1.87
CA GLU A 27 1.00 7.56 2.28
C GLU A 27 2.32 8.13 2.78
N PHE A 28 2.68 9.30 2.28
CA PHE A 28 3.92 9.99 2.64
C PHE A 28 3.63 11.16 3.58
N ARG A 29 4.66 11.59 4.31
CA ARG A 29 4.51 12.68 5.28
C ARG A 29 4.08 14.01 4.68
N ASP A 30 4.47 14.26 3.43
CA ASP A 30 4.15 15.51 2.76
C ASP A 30 2.73 15.53 2.18
N GLY A 31 1.94 14.48 2.44
CA GLY A 31 0.58 14.38 1.92
C GLY A 31 0.47 13.64 0.60
N SER A 32 1.58 13.32 -0.05
CA SER A 32 1.56 12.52 -1.27
C SER A 32 1.05 11.13 -0.93
N ARG A 33 0.22 10.56 -1.80
CA ARG A 33 -0.31 9.23 -1.58
C ARG A 33 -0.72 8.58 -2.89
N CYS A 34 -0.73 7.25 -2.86
CA CYS A 34 -1.20 6.45 -3.98
C CYS A 34 -1.73 5.13 -3.46
N THR A 35 -2.37 4.36 -4.34
CA THR A 35 -2.74 2.98 -4.03
C THR A 35 -1.92 2.05 -4.90
N VAL A 36 -1.65 0.85 -4.38
CA VAL A 36 -0.90 -0.17 -5.11
C VAL A 36 -1.69 -1.46 -5.02
N GLU A 37 -2.06 -2.00 -6.17
CA GLU A 37 -2.74 -3.29 -6.24
C GLU A 37 -1.78 -4.39 -5.82
N ILE A 38 -2.19 -5.24 -4.88
CA ILE A 38 -1.29 -6.21 -4.26
C ILE A 38 -0.79 -7.25 -5.26
N GLU A 39 -1.66 -7.72 -6.14
CA GLU A 39 -1.31 -8.81 -7.06
C GLU A 39 -0.47 -8.36 -8.24
N THR A 40 -0.76 -7.19 -8.78
CA THR A 40 -0.12 -6.71 -10.02
C THR A 40 0.93 -5.64 -9.77
N LEU A 41 0.93 -5.01 -8.59
CA LEU A 41 1.73 -3.84 -8.26
C LEU A 41 1.36 -2.61 -9.09
N LEU A 42 0.15 -2.60 -9.65
CA LEU A 42 -0.34 -1.44 -10.38
C LEU A 42 -0.53 -0.26 -9.43
N VAL A 43 0.08 0.86 -9.77
CA VAL A 43 0.01 2.09 -8.97
C VAL A 43 -1.07 3.00 -9.54
N THR A 44 -1.97 3.47 -8.66
CA THR A 44 -2.97 4.47 -9.01
C THR A 44 -2.74 5.69 -8.14
N GLY A 45 -2.61 6.85 -8.78
CA GLY A 45 -2.25 8.09 -8.13
C GLY A 45 -0.86 8.53 -8.56
N VAL A 46 -0.50 9.75 -8.18
CA VAL A 46 0.78 10.34 -8.59
C VAL A 46 1.62 10.66 -7.35
N VAL A 47 2.83 10.10 -7.32
CA VAL A 47 3.84 10.41 -6.30
C VAL A 47 5.10 10.84 -7.02
N ARG A 48 5.61 12.02 -6.66
CA ARG A 48 6.79 12.59 -7.30
C ARG A 48 7.89 12.86 -6.28
N PRO A 49 9.15 12.56 -6.61
CA PRO A 49 9.55 11.76 -7.79
C PRO A 49 9.15 10.31 -7.64
N SER A 50 8.92 9.62 -8.76
CA SER A 50 8.44 8.25 -8.75
C SER A 50 9.40 7.27 -8.06
N GLY A 51 10.68 7.61 -7.98
CA GLY A 51 11.67 6.79 -7.27
C GLY A 51 11.37 6.61 -5.80
N ARG A 52 10.53 7.46 -5.20
CA ARG A 52 10.08 7.31 -3.81
C ARG A 52 9.30 6.02 -3.60
N LEU A 53 8.73 5.45 -4.65
CA LEU A 53 7.94 4.23 -4.58
C LEU A 53 8.78 2.96 -4.65
N LYS A 54 10.07 3.06 -4.96
CA LYS A 54 10.91 1.87 -5.13
C LYS A 54 10.87 0.95 -3.91
N GLN A 55 11.19 1.49 -2.72
CA GLN A 55 11.21 0.69 -1.50
C GLN A 55 9.81 0.19 -1.10
N PRO A 56 8.77 1.02 -1.10
CA PRO A 56 7.42 0.53 -0.83
C PRO A 56 6.98 -0.60 -1.78
N LEU A 57 7.26 -0.48 -3.06
CA LEU A 57 6.89 -1.51 -4.04
C LEU A 57 7.66 -2.81 -3.78
N GLU A 58 8.94 -2.73 -3.47
CA GLU A 58 9.73 -3.91 -3.12
C GLU A 58 9.17 -4.62 -1.90
N TRP A 59 8.82 -3.84 -0.87
CA TRP A 59 8.25 -4.42 0.33
C TRP A 59 6.90 -5.08 0.06
N ILE A 60 6.04 -4.45 -0.72
CA ILE A 60 4.73 -4.99 -1.09
C ILE A 60 4.92 -6.30 -1.84
N ALA A 61 5.81 -6.33 -2.82
CA ALA A 61 6.08 -7.53 -3.60
C ALA A 61 6.59 -8.67 -2.71
N ALA A 62 7.45 -8.37 -1.75
CA ALA A 62 8.01 -9.37 -0.85
C ALA A 62 6.98 -9.91 0.16
N ASN A 63 5.92 -9.16 0.42
CA ASN A 63 4.91 -9.51 1.41
C ASN A 63 3.52 -9.78 0.81
N ARG A 64 3.48 -10.09 -0.47
CA ARG A 64 2.22 -10.21 -1.21
C ARG A 64 1.22 -11.17 -0.56
N THR A 65 1.65 -12.37 -0.21
CA THR A 65 0.78 -13.38 0.41
C THR A 65 0.24 -12.89 1.75
N ARG A 66 1.11 -12.30 2.57
CA ARG A 66 0.73 -11.75 3.86
C ARG A 66 -0.28 -10.61 3.71
N LEU A 67 -0.07 -9.75 2.73
CA LEU A 67 -0.96 -8.62 2.48
C LEU A 67 -2.33 -9.08 2.00
N LEU A 68 -2.39 -10.10 1.16
CA LEU A 68 -3.67 -10.66 0.73
C LEU A 68 -4.44 -11.25 1.89
N ALA A 69 -3.75 -11.93 2.81
CA ALA A 69 -4.39 -12.46 4.01
C ALA A 69 -4.92 -11.32 4.90
N LYS A 70 -4.15 -10.26 5.06
CA LYS A 70 -4.58 -9.09 5.83
C LYS A 70 -5.77 -8.39 5.17
N TRP A 71 -5.78 -8.31 3.86
CA TRP A 71 -6.90 -7.74 3.13
C TRP A 71 -8.20 -8.48 3.49
N LYS A 72 -8.17 -9.82 3.48
CA LYS A 72 -9.34 -10.63 3.81
C LYS A 72 -9.81 -10.45 5.25
N GLU A 73 -8.88 -10.21 6.17
CA GLU A 73 -9.24 -9.97 7.57
C GLU A 73 -9.86 -8.59 7.78
N ILE A 74 -9.34 -7.58 7.12
CA ILE A 74 -9.67 -6.18 7.39
C ILE A 74 -10.87 -5.73 6.56
N VAL A 75 -10.91 -6.09 5.29
CA VAL A 75 -11.96 -5.66 4.38
C VAL A 75 -13.04 -6.73 4.31
N ARG A 76 -14.25 -6.35 4.71
CA ARG A 76 -15.37 -7.31 4.79
C ARG A 76 -16.56 -6.81 4.00
#